data_b87e53943714c2238143871398d56b95
#
_entry.id   b87e53943714c2238143871398d56b95
#
_cell.length_a   1.000
_cell.length_b   1.000
_cell.length_c   1.000
_cell.angle_alpha   90.00
_cell.angle_beta   90.00
_cell.angle_gamma   90.00
#
_symmetry.space_group_name_H-M   'P 1'
#
loop_
_entity.id
_entity.type
_entity.pdbx_description
1 polymer ?
#
loop_
_entity_poly.entity_id
_entity_poly.type
_entity_poly.pdbx_seq_one_letter_code
_entity_poly.pdbx_strand_id
1 'polypeptide(L)'
;MRGLYLITNDDPLELLLAKLEGAMATREVAILQYRRKKVPKEEQAYEVEYMKAMCAEYRVPFVINDDLEMAVKYGVGVHLGQGDGEVAEAVARLPKDAVIGRTCLNSIELAEKAIAEGATYVAFGAIYATETKPEAGNIGLQALKEAKAKLNV
;
A
#
# COMPACT_ATOMS: atom_id res chain seq x y z
N MET A 1 7.15 3.12 -10.50
CA MET A 1 6.96 1.70 -10.08
C MET A 1 6.10 0.98 -11.12
N ARG A 2 6.44 -0.25 -11.51
CA ARG A 2 5.69 -1.01 -12.52
C ARG A 2 5.72 -2.50 -12.15
N GLY A 3 4.59 -3.20 -12.20
CA GLY A 3 4.44 -4.60 -11.81
C GLY A 3 3.17 -4.83 -11.01
N LEU A 4 3.11 -5.97 -10.32
CA LEU A 4 1.96 -6.34 -9.49
C LEU A 4 2.07 -5.68 -8.11
N TYR A 5 0.98 -5.04 -7.70
CA TYR A 5 0.79 -4.55 -6.34
C TYR A 5 0.01 -5.61 -5.56
N LEU A 6 0.68 -6.32 -4.67
CA LEU A 6 0.04 -7.35 -3.84
C LEU A 6 -0.45 -6.76 -2.52
N ILE A 7 -1.61 -7.22 -2.08
CA ILE A 7 -2.20 -6.89 -0.77
C ILE A 7 -2.48 -8.20 -0.06
N THR A 8 -2.03 -8.34 1.18
CA THR A 8 -2.35 -9.53 1.98
C THR A 8 -3.84 -9.57 2.30
N ASN A 9 -4.38 -10.77 2.43
CA ASN A 9 -5.75 -11.02 2.84
C ASN A 9 -5.79 -11.71 4.23
N ASP A 10 -6.97 -12.04 4.72
CA ASP A 10 -7.15 -12.70 6.02
C ASP A 10 -7.16 -14.24 5.95
N ASP A 11 -6.49 -14.84 4.96
CA ASP A 11 -6.25 -16.30 4.92
C ASP A 11 -5.45 -16.77 6.14
N PRO A 12 -5.50 -18.06 6.51
CA PRO A 12 -4.55 -18.64 7.46
C PRO A 12 -3.10 -18.34 7.05
N LEU A 13 -2.24 -18.03 8.02
CA LEU A 13 -0.89 -17.53 7.75
C LEU A 13 -0.07 -18.44 6.82
N GLU A 14 -0.08 -19.75 7.06
CA GLU A 14 0.66 -20.71 6.23
C GLU A 14 0.24 -20.65 4.76
N LEU A 15 -1.07 -20.57 4.50
CA LEU A 15 -1.59 -20.46 3.14
C LEU A 15 -1.20 -19.13 2.50
N LEU A 16 -1.28 -18.03 3.26
CA LEU A 16 -0.87 -16.71 2.79
C LEU A 16 0.61 -16.68 2.43
N LEU A 17 1.49 -17.20 3.30
CA LEU A 17 2.92 -17.23 3.05
C LEU A 17 3.27 -18.06 1.81
N ALA A 18 2.67 -19.24 1.63
CA ALA A 18 2.88 -20.06 0.44
C ALA A 18 2.47 -19.32 -0.86
N LYS A 19 1.34 -18.58 -0.84
CA LYS A 19 0.91 -17.75 -1.96
C LYS A 19 1.88 -16.61 -2.24
N LEU A 20 2.36 -15.93 -1.20
CA LEU A 20 3.31 -14.83 -1.33
C LEU A 20 4.65 -15.31 -1.89
N GLU A 21 5.19 -16.41 -1.38
CA GLU A 21 6.43 -17.01 -1.90
C GLU A 21 6.31 -17.35 -3.39
N GLY A 22 5.20 -17.98 -3.79
CA GLY A 22 4.92 -18.27 -5.19
C GLY A 22 4.84 -17.03 -6.06
N ALA A 23 4.20 -15.97 -5.56
CA ALA A 23 4.12 -14.70 -6.27
C ALA A 23 5.48 -13.99 -6.36
N MET A 24 6.25 -13.94 -5.27
CA MET A 24 7.60 -13.34 -5.24
C MET A 24 8.56 -14.05 -6.20
N ALA A 25 8.47 -15.38 -6.33
CA ALA A 25 9.29 -16.17 -7.24
C ALA A 25 9.10 -15.77 -8.71
N THR A 26 7.96 -15.21 -9.10
CA THR A 26 7.73 -14.73 -10.48
C THR A 26 8.57 -13.51 -10.85
N ARG A 27 9.09 -12.76 -9.86
CA ARG A 27 9.79 -11.48 -10.04
C ARG A 27 8.92 -10.35 -10.63
N GLU A 28 7.60 -10.52 -10.68
CA GLU A 28 6.65 -9.52 -11.20
C GLU A 28 6.04 -8.63 -10.11
N VAL A 29 6.32 -8.94 -8.83
CA VAL A 29 5.81 -8.15 -7.70
C VAL A 29 6.61 -6.86 -7.56
N ALA A 30 5.91 -5.72 -7.67
CA ALA A 30 6.50 -4.39 -7.53
C ALA A 30 6.41 -3.85 -6.11
N ILE A 31 5.45 -4.32 -5.32
CA ILE A 31 5.21 -3.88 -3.94
C ILE A 31 4.31 -4.89 -3.22
N LEU A 32 4.52 -5.08 -1.92
CA LEU A 32 3.65 -5.83 -1.02
C LEU A 32 3.07 -4.91 0.05
N GLN A 33 1.74 -4.88 0.18
CA GLN A 33 1.03 -4.21 1.26
C GLN A 33 0.55 -5.23 2.29
N TYR A 34 0.94 -5.04 3.55
CA TYR A 34 0.43 -5.78 4.69
C TYR A 34 -0.92 -5.21 5.14
N ARG A 35 -1.99 -5.97 4.99
CA ARG A 35 -3.36 -5.61 5.37
C ARG A 35 -4.08 -6.83 5.92
N ARG A 36 -4.01 -7.03 7.24
CA ARG A 36 -4.56 -8.17 7.98
C ARG A 36 -5.55 -7.68 9.03
N LYS A 37 -6.74 -7.32 8.61
CA LYS A 37 -7.73 -6.62 9.47
C LYS A 37 -8.32 -7.50 10.57
N LYS A 38 -8.31 -8.82 10.39
CA LYS A 38 -8.87 -9.78 11.36
C LYS A 38 -7.83 -10.38 12.31
N VAL A 39 -6.56 -10.13 12.08
CA VAL A 39 -5.46 -10.64 12.92
C VAL A 39 -5.24 -9.71 14.11
N PRO A 40 -5.21 -10.24 15.35
CA PRO A 40 -4.88 -9.47 16.55
C PRO A 40 -3.53 -8.76 16.44
N LYS A 41 -3.43 -7.56 16.99
CA LYS A 41 -2.19 -6.74 16.86
C LYS A 41 -0.94 -7.42 17.43
N GLU A 42 -1.09 -8.22 18.47
CA GLU A 42 -0.01 -9.01 19.07
C GLU A 42 0.54 -10.08 18.12
N GLU A 43 -0.30 -10.63 17.25
CA GLU A 43 0.12 -11.62 16.25
C GLU A 43 0.70 -10.97 15.00
N GLN A 44 0.27 -9.75 14.67
CA GLN A 44 0.76 -9.01 13.50
C GLN A 44 2.27 -8.77 13.53
N ALA A 45 2.87 -8.65 14.73
CA ALA A 45 4.31 -8.42 14.88
C ALA A 45 5.14 -9.51 14.19
N TYR A 46 4.82 -10.78 14.44
CA TYR A 46 5.51 -11.90 13.82
C TYR A 46 5.32 -11.93 12.30
N GLU A 47 4.08 -11.70 11.83
CA GLU A 47 3.77 -11.68 10.40
C GLU A 47 4.52 -10.57 9.66
N VAL A 48 4.57 -9.36 10.25
CA VAL A 48 5.27 -8.21 9.67
C VAL A 48 6.77 -8.46 9.56
N GLU A 49 7.40 -9.01 10.61
CA GLU A 49 8.83 -9.37 10.59
C GLU A 49 9.14 -10.38 9.49
N TYR A 50 8.32 -11.44 9.38
CA TYR A 50 8.51 -12.47 8.36
C TYR A 50 8.37 -11.89 6.94
N MET A 51 7.29 -11.16 6.68
CA MET A 51 7.04 -10.58 5.34
C MET A 51 8.05 -9.49 4.99
N LYS A 52 8.52 -8.71 5.97
CA LYS A 52 9.61 -7.75 5.77
C LYS A 52 10.90 -8.45 5.32
N ALA A 53 11.28 -9.56 5.98
CA ALA A 53 12.45 -10.35 5.58
C ALA A 53 12.31 -10.93 4.17
N MET A 54 11.16 -11.53 3.85
CA MET A 54 10.84 -12.01 2.51
C MET A 54 10.95 -10.89 1.46
N CYS A 55 10.36 -9.74 1.71
CA CYS A 55 10.42 -8.61 0.80
C CYS A 55 11.86 -8.12 0.58
N ALA A 56 12.68 -8.10 1.63
CA ALA A 56 14.08 -7.73 1.52
C ALA A 56 14.88 -8.70 0.63
N GLU A 57 14.66 -10.02 0.77
CA GLU A 57 15.27 -11.05 -0.07
C GLU A 57 14.95 -10.86 -1.56
N TYR A 58 13.68 -10.58 -1.86
CA TYR A 58 13.22 -10.37 -3.24
C TYR A 58 13.42 -8.94 -3.76
N ARG A 59 13.89 -8.01 -2.90
CA ARG A 59 14.06 -6.58 -3.19
C ARG A 59 12.74 -5.91 -3.58
N VAL A 60 11.65 -6.31 -2.92
CA VAL A 60 10.31 -5.76 -3.10
C VAL A 60 10.03 -4.76 -1.98
N PRO A 61 9.60 -3.53 -2.27
CA PRO A 61 9.12 -2.60 -1.24
C PRO A 61 7.98 -3.20 -0.42
N PHE A 62 8.04 -2.99 0.90
CA PHE A 62 7.04 -3.46 1.84
C PHE A 62 6.37 -2.27 2.54
N VAL A 63 5.04 -2.22 2.52
CA VAL A 63 4.26 -1.15 3.15
C VAL A 63 3.20 -1.70 4.10
N ILE A 64 2.97 -0.99 5.20
CA ILE A 64 1.88 -1.27 6.15
C ILE A 64 0.64 -0.48 5.75
N ASN A 65 -0.54 -1.11 5.81
CA ASN A 65 -1.80 -0.44 5.54
C ASN A 65 -2.28 0.33 6.77
N ASP A 66 -2.57 1.63 6.61
CA ASP A 66 -3.21 2.55 7.56
C ASP A 66 -2.44 2.83 8.88
N ASP A 67 -1.51 1.99 9.32
CA ASP A 67 -0.85 2.07 10.63
C ASP A 67 0.57 2.65 10.51
N LEU A 68 0.67 3.99 10.63
CA LEU A 68 1.96 4.70 10.60
C LEU A 68 2.87 4.30 11.77
N GLU A 69 2.33 4.07 12.97
CA GLU A 69 3.13 3.68 14.13
C GLU A 69 3.81 2.33 13.92
N MET A 70 3.10 1.38 13.34
CA MET A 70 3.66 0.10 12.96
C MET A 70 4.73 0.26 11.87
N ALA A 71 4.48 1.07 10.84
CA ALA A 71 5.46 1.34 9.79
C ALA A 71 6.75 1.96 10.34
N VAL A 72 6.65 2.91 11.25
CA VAL A 72 7.80 3.54 11.95
C VAL A 72 8.54 2.49 12.79
N LYS A 73 7.82 1.70 13.58
CA LYS A 73 8.42 0.65 14.45
C LYS A 73 9.26 -0.33 13.65
N TYR A 74 8.80 -0.74 12.48
CA TYR A 74 9.51 -1.72 11.65
C TYR A 74 10.42 -1.09 10.58
N GLY A 75 10.43 0.24 10.45
CA GLY A 75 11.26 0.95 9.46
C GLY A 75 10.91 0.59 8.02
N VAL A 76 9.61 0.49 7.71
CA VAL A 76 9.08 0.13 6.39
C VAL A 76 8.17 1.22 5.86
N GLY A 77 7.67 1.08 4.62
CA GLY A 77 6.74 2.04 4.04
C GLY A 77 5.33 1.98 4.63
N VAL A 78 4.48 2.91 4.21
CA VAL A 78 3.08 2.99 4.64
C VAL A 78 2.16 3.33 3.47
N HIS A 79 0.95 2.78 3.50
CA HIS A 79 -0.15 3.20 2.64
C HIS A 79 -1.27 3.79 3.49
N LEU A 80 -1.58 5.07 3.30
CA LEU A 80 -2.56 5.81 4.09
C LEU A 80 -3.88 5.99 3.32
N GLY A 81 -5.00 5.63 3.94
CA GLY A 81 -6.33 6.04 3.54
C GLY A 81 -6.60 7.51 3.93
N GLN A 82 -7.77 8.05 3.56
CA GLN A 82 -8.06 9.48 3.78
C GLN A 82 -8.16 9.88 5.26
N GLY A 83 -8.46 8.93 6.16
CA GLY A 83 -8.58 9.16 7.62
C GLY A 83 -7.37 8.70 8.46
N ASP A 84 -6.30 8.21 7.83
CA ASP A 84 -5.24 7.45 8.52
C ASP A 84 -3.96 8.26 8.77
N GLY A 85 -4.05 9.59 8.81
CA GLY A 85 -2.93 10.51 9.04
C GLY A 85 -2.49 11.26 7.78
N GLU A 86 -1.47 12.10 7.95
CA GLU A 86 -0.97 12.96 6.88
C GLU A 86 0.31 12.38 6.25
N VAL A 87 0.45 12.55 4.93
CA VAL A 87 1.65 12.11 4.19
C VAL A 87 2.90 12.81 4.70
N ALA A 88 2.83 14.10 5.00
CA ALA A 88 3.94 14.88 5.53
C ALA A 88 4.47 14.33 6.86
N GLU A 89 3.59 13.81 7.74
CA GLU A 89 3.99 13.16 8.98
C GLU A 89 4.74 11.84 8.68
N ALA A 90 4.26 11.03 7.75
CA ALA A 90 4.93 9.80 7.34
C ALA A 90 6.32 10.10 6.77
N VAL A 91 6.45 11.11 5.92
CA VAL A 91 7.75 11.55 5.35
C VAL A 91 8.73 11.98 6.45
N ALA A 92 8.25 12.66 7.49
CA ALA A 92 9.10 13.13 8.59
C ALA A 92 9.62 11.99 9.49
N ARG A 93 8.89 10.86 9.57
CA ARG A 93 9.13 9.79 10.56
C ARG A 93 9.70 8.50 9.98
N LEU A 94 9.48 8.24 8.70
CA LEU A 94 9.93 7.02 8.04
C LEU A 94 11.35 7.18 7.44
N PRO A 95 12.04 6.07 7.14
CA PRO A 95 13.30 6.12 6.39
C PRO A 95 13.14 6.90 5.07
N LYS A 96 14.22 7.57 4.63
CA LYS A 96 14.20 8.43 3.42
C LYS A 96 13.85 7.70 2.13
N ASP A 97 14.10 6.42 2.07
CA ASP A 97 13.80 5.52 0.95
C ASP A 97 12.48 4.75 1.12
N ALA A 98 11.75 5.02 2.20
CA ALA A 98 10.45 4.37 2.44
C ALA A 98 9.43 4.74 1.36
N VAL A 99 8.68 3.74 0.94
CA VAL A 99 7.58 3.93 -0.01
C VAL A 99 6.34 4.42 0.75
N ILE A 100 5.82 5.59 0.39
CA ILE A 100 4.65 6.21 1.03
C ILE A 100 3.55 6.36 0.01
N GLY A 101 2.43 5.70 0.25
CA GLY A 101 1.26 5.73 -0.62
C GLY A 101 0.07 6.47 -0.02
N ARG A 102 -0.74 7.06 -0.87
CA ARG A 102 -2.00 7.72 -0.48
C ARG A 102 -3.16 7.27 -1.35
N THR A 103 -4.26 6.85 -0.73
CA THR A 103 -5.55 6.66 -1.41
C THR A 103 -6.14 8.01 -1.76
N CYS A 104 -6.44 8.27 -3.04
CA CYS A 104 -6.98 9.54 -3.53
C CYS A 104 -8.39 9.41 -4.11
N LEU A 105 -9.02 8.25 -3.97
CA LEU A 105 -10.35 7.95 -4.51
C LEU A 105 -10.42 8.28 -6.02
N ASN A 106 -11.13 9.35 -6.40
CA ASN A 106 -11.20 9.86 -7.77
C ASN A 106 -10.77 11.33 -7.88
N SER A 107 -10.10 11.88 -6.84
CA SER A 107 -9.71 13.29 -6.80
C SER A 107 -8.26 13.50 -7.20
N ILE A 108 -8.06 14.24 -8.28
CA ILE A 108 -6.74 14.70 -8.73
C ILE A 108 -6.15 15.69 -7.72
N GLU A 109 -6.97 16.54 -7.10
CA GLU A 109 -6.52 17.51 -6.09
C GLU A 109 -5.94 16.80 -4.85
N LEU A 110 -6.59 15.72 -4.39
CA LEU A 110 -6.03 14.90 -3.30
C LEU A 110 -4.70 14.27 -3.68
N ALA A 111 -4.56 13.85 -4.94
CA ALA A 111 -3.31 13.27 -5.42
C ALA A 111 -2.20 14.33 -5.54
N GLU A 112 -2.50 15.51 -6.07
CA GLU A 112 -1.56 16.63 -6.16
C GLU A 112 -1.09 17.07 -4.76
N LYS A 113 -2.01 17.17 -3.79
CA LYS A 113 -1.67 17.44 -2.38
C LYS A 113 -0.73 16.36 -1.84
N ALA A 114 -1.08 15.08 -2.00
CA ALA A 114 -0.26 13.98 -1.49
C ALA A 114 1.15 13.96 -2.10
N ILE A 115 1.27 14.22 -3.41
CA ILE A 115 2.56 14.33 -4.10
C ILE A 115 3.38 15.51 -3.55
N ALA A 116 2.76 16.66 -3.37
CA ALA A 116 3.41 17.85 -2.80
C ALA A 116 3.90 17.60 -1.37
N GLU A 117 3.20 16.77 -0.59
CA GLU A 117 3.61 16.34 0.75
C GLU A 117 4.69 15.24 0.75
N GLY A 118 5.01 14.64 -0.41
CA GLY A 118 6.07 13.65 -0.56
C GLY A 118 5.60 12.20 -0.71
N ALA A 119 4.35 11.96 -1.08
CA ALA A 119 3.91 10.62 -1.44
C ALA A 119 4.71 10.08 -2.64
N THR A 120 5.12 8.82 -2.58
CA THR A 120 5.88 8.16 -3.65
C THR A 120 4.97 7.49 -4.68
N TYR A 121 3.73 7.27 -4.33
CA TYR A 121 2.65 6.87 -5.24
C TYR A 121 1.29 7.29 -4.71
N VAL A 122 0.32 7.36 -5.61
CA VAL A 122 -1.09 7.62 -5.30
C VAL A 122 -1.98 6.53 -5.88
N ALA A 123 -3.06 6.19 -5.16
CA ALA A 123 -3.99 5.15 -5.57
C ALA A 123 -5.35 5.76 -5.91
N PHE A 124 -5.83 5.45 -7.10
CA PHE A 124 -7.17 5.77 -7.57
C PHE A 124 -8.03 4.51 -7.60
N GLY A 125 -9.25 4.60 -7.16
CA GLY A 125 -10.18 3.47 -7.12
C GLY A 125 -11.49 3.80 -6.39
N ALA A 126 -12.47 2.93 -6.52
CA ALA A 126 -12.41 1.68 -7.29
C ALA A 126 -12.71 1.93 -8.79
N ILE A 127 -11.99 1.25 -9.67
CA ILE A 127 -12.20 1.38 -11.13
C ILE A 127 -13.54 0.76 -11.54
N TYR A 128 -13.90 -0.35 -10.93
CA TYR A 128 -15.18 -1.04 -11.10
C TYR A 128 -15.96 -1.02 -9.78
N ALA A 129 -17.27 -1.21 -9.86
CA ALA A 129 -18.11 -1.36 -8.66
C ALA A 129 -17.55 -2.48 -7.76
N THR A 130 -17.51 -2.25 -6.47
CA THR A 130 -16.94 -3.18 -5.49
C THR A 130 -17.84 -3.29 -4.26
N GLU A 131 -17.98 -4.51 -3.75
CA GLU A 131 -18.68 -4.78 -2.49
C GLU A 131 -17.76 -4.63 -1.26
N THR A 132 -16.43 -4.65 -1.47
CA THR A 132 -15.43 -4.57 -0.39
C THR A 132 -15.36 -3.16 0.22
N LYS A 133 -15.56 -2.11 -0.58
CA LYS A 133 -15.62 -0.70 -0.17
C LYS A 133 -16.70 0.02 -1.00
N PRO A 134 -17.99 -0.17 -0.72
CA PRO A 134 -19.07 0.45 -1.48
C PRO A 134 -18.98 1.98 -1.53
N GLU A 135 -18.44 2.59 -0.47
CA GLU A 135 -18.24 4.04 -0.35
C GLU A 135 -17.16 4.60 -1.29
N ALA A 136 -16.29 3.76 -1.83
CA ALA A 136 -15.26 4.21 -2.78
C ALA A 136 -15.83 4.65 -4.14
N GLY A 137 -17.08 4.27 -4.44
CA GLY A 137 -17.72 4.55 -5.71
C GLY A 137 -17.06 3.79 -6.88
N ASN A 138 -17.46 4.16 -8.09
CA ASN A 138 -16.91 3.64 -9.36
C ASN A 138 -16.39 4.81 -10.18
N ILE A 139 -15.08 4.92 -10.37
CA ILE A 139 -14.46 6.03 -11.09
C ILE A 139 -14.26 5.75 -12.58
N GLY A 140 -14.27 4.48 -12.98
CA GLY A 140 -14.04 4.05 -14.37
C GLY A 140 -12.60 4.28 -14.88
N LEU A 141 -12.31 3.72 -16.04
CA LEU A 141 -10.98 3.80 -16.66
C LEU A 141 -10.62 5.20 -17.14
N GLN A 142 -11.62 6.02 -17.50
CA GLN A 142 -11.39 7.35 -18.04
C GLN A 142 -10.74 8.27 -16.99
N ALA A 143 -11.26 8.26 -15.75
CA ALA A 143 -10.69 9.04 -14.65
C ALA A 143 -9.23 8.64 -14.36
N LEU A 144 -8.91 7.34 -14.42
CA LEU A 144 -7.53 6.87 -14.26
C LEU A 144 -6.61 7.36 -15.38
N LYS A 145 -7.08 7.38 -16.64
CA LYS A 145 -6.30 7.91 -17.76
C LYS A 145 -6.02 9.41 -17.61
N GLU A 146 -7.01 10.18 -17.16
CA GLU A 146 -6.87 11.62 -16.92
C GLU A 146 -5.90 11.89 -15.78
N ALA A 147 -6.02 11.15 -14.66
CA ALA A 147 -5.09 11.24 -13.56
C ALA A 147 -3.64 10.94 -14.00
N LYS A 148 -3.43 9.84 -14.74
CA LYS A 148 -2.11 9.49 -15.27
C LYS A 148 -1.53 10.51 -16.23
N ALA A 149 -2.37 11.22 -16.99
CA ALA A 149 -1.92 12.26 -17.92
C ALA A 149 -1.50 13.56 -17.20
N LYS A 150 -2.09 13.84 -16.04
CA LYS A 150 -1.86 15.07 -15.27
C LYS A 150 -0.80 14.93 -14.17
N LEU A 151 -0.69 13.77 -13.57
CA LEU A 151 0.18 13.53 -12.42
C LEU A 151 1.53 12.96 -12.85
N ASN A 152 2.59 13.49 -12.24
CA ASN A 152 3.97 13.01 -12.43
C ASN A 152 4.44 12.26 -11.17
N VAL A 153 4.00 11.00 -11.02
CA VAL A 153 4.27 10.13 -9.86
C VAL A 153 4.27 8.65 -10.26
#